data_561ec6654e05e2bbd1802be614974d3e
#
_entry.id   561ec6654e05e2bbd1802be614974d3e
#
_cell.length_a   1.000
_cell.length_b   1.000
_cell.length_c   1.000
_cell.angle_alpha   90.00
_cell.angle_beta   90.00
_cell.angle_gamma   90.00
#
_symmetry.space_group_name_H-M   'P 1'
#
loop_
_entity.id
_entity.type
_entity.pdbx_description
1 polymer ?
#
loop_
_entity_poly.entity_id
_entity_poly.type
_entity_poly.pdbx_seq_one_letter_code
_entity_poly.pdbx_strand_id
1 'polypeptide(L)'
;MTPVGLTATVVHNTGLRIDAASGITHFCYQDYPDQGTGLRRIESIEDAKALEGVEVGLSDWVVIDQHRIDQFAEATGDYQWIHVDTERAAKEMPNGKTISDGYLTLALIPSLTGGFVEVVNLERAINYGLNKVRFYAPVYVGSKMRARSKVLQVRKRAGAMLLTSETRLEVEGERKPACVAETLGMYFFQE
;
A
#
# COMPACT_ATOMS: atom_id res chain seq x y z
N MET A 1 -1.40 -25.47 40.96
CA MET A 1 -1.02 -25.90 39.60
C MET A 1 -1.95 -25.17 38.64
N THR A 2 -1.47 -24.08 38.09
CA THR A 2 -2.19 -23.23 37.12
C THR A 2 -1.68 -23.60 35.72
N PRO A 3 -2.52 -23.87 34.73
CA PRO A 3 -2.04 -24.14 33.39
C PRO A 3 -1.64 -22.80 32.70
N VAL A 4 -0.40 -22.75 32.24
CA VAL A 4 0.14 -21.71 31.38
C VAL A 4 -0.52 -21.87 30.00
N GLY A 5 -1.40 -20.94 29.63
CA GLY A 5 -1.98 -20.90 28.31
C GLY A 5 -0.93 -20.50 27.28
N LEU A 6 -0.56 -21.42 26.40
CA LEU A 6 0.16 -21.11 25.17
C LEU A 6 -0.80 -20.41 24.20
N THR A 7 -0.63 -19.12 24.01
CA THR A 7 -1.23 -18.39 22.90
C THR A 7 -0.42 -18.69 21.64
N ALA A 8 -0.97 -19.52 20.75
CA ALA A 8 -0.39 -19.75 19.43
C ALA A 8 -0.62 -18.51 18.55
N THR A 9 0.43 -17.75 18.30
CA THR A 9 0.42 -16.68 17.31
C THR A 9 0.70 -17.30 15.94
N VAL A 10 -0.31 -17.34 15.07
CA VAL A 10 -0.11 -17.72 13.67
C VAL A 10 0.39 -16.49 12.93
N VAL A 11 1.66 -16.48 12.57
CA VAL A 11 2.27 -15.42 11.74
C VAL A 11 2.06 -15.79 10.28
N HIS A 12 1.11 -15.14 9.63
CA HIS A 12 1.07 -15.12 8.18
C HIS A 12 2.05 -14.04 7.67
N ASN A 13 2.74 -14.35 6.57
CA ASN A 13 3.77 -13.50 5.92
C ASN A 13 3.19 -12.17 5.33
N THR A 14 2.07 -11.67 5.85
CA THR A 14 1.31 -10.51 5.36
C THR A 14 1.20 -9.37 6.38
N GLY A 15 1.96 -9.38 7.49
CA GLY A 15 1.86 -8.34 8.54
C GLY A 15 0.51 -8.32 9.29
N LEU A 16 -0.23 -9.43 9.25
CA LEU A 16 -1.55 -9.55 9.85
C LEU A 16 -1.44 -10.25 11.20
N ARG A 17 -1.70 -9.56 12.31
CA ARG A 17 -1.89 -10.19 13.62
C ARG A 17 -3.39 -10.33 13.90
N ILE A 18 -3.81 -11.58 14.12
CA ILE A 18 -5.16 -11.89 14.60
C ILE A 18 -5.07 -12.02 16.12
N ASP A 19 -5.75 -11.12 16.83
CA ASP A 19 -5.98 -11.30 18.25
C ASP A 19 -6.99 -12.43 18.45
N ALA A 20 -6.51 -13.56 18.96
CA ALA A 20 -7.31 -14.77 19.18
C ALA A 20 -8.46 -14.58 20.19
N ALA A 21 -8.44 -13.52 21.00
CA ALA A 21 -9.46 -13.25 22.00
C ALA A 21 -10.62 -12.38 21.47
N SER A 22 -10.36 -11.49 20.51
CA SER A 22 -11.37 -10.54 19.99
C SER A 22 -11.79 -10.80 18.54
N GLY A 23 -11.06 -11.63 17.79
CA GLY A 23 -11.30 -11.84 16.35
C GLY A 23 -11.01 -10.61 15.50
N ILE A 24 -10.47 -9.53 16.10
CA ILE A 24 -10.19 -8.27 15.41
C ILE A 24 -8.79 -8.35 14.80
N THR A 25 -8.72 -8.14 13.52
CA THR A 25 -7.47 -8.07 12.78
C THR A 25 -6.90 -6.65 12.93
N HIS A 26 -5.84 -6.49 13.72
CA HIS A 26 -5.12 -5.22 13.81
C HIS A 26 -4.08 -5.14 12.69
N PHE A 27 -4.23 -4.16 11.82
CA PHE A 27 -3.21 -3.80 10.87
C PHE A 27 -2.20 -2.89 11.60
N CYS A 28 -1.12 -3.47 12.12
CA CYS A 28 -0.05 -2.68 12.72
C CYS A 28 0.91 -2.23 11.63
N TYR A 29 1.10 -0.93 11.47
CA TYR A 29 2.13 -0.35 10.61
C TYR A 29 3.55 -0.84 10.97
N GLN A 30 3.72 -1.39 12.17
CA GLN A 30 5.00 -1.90 12.70
C GLN A 30 5.35 -3.32 12.25
N ASP A 31 4.41 -4.05 11.64
CA ASP A 31 4.58 -5.47 11.27
C ASP A 31 4.91 -5.69 9.78
N TYR A 32 5.29 -4.64 9.04
CA TYR A 32 5.77 -4.81 7.67
C TYR A 32 7.16 -5.45 7.67
N PRO A 33 7.36 -6.54 6.91
CA PRO A 33 8.68 -7.14 6.78
C PRO A 33 9.66 -6.12 6.20
N ASP A 34 10.88 -6.09 6.75
CA ASP A 34 11.98 -5.32 6.18
C ASP A 34 12.21 -5.77 4.72
N GLN A 35 11.95 -4.87 3.78
CA GLN A 35 12.05 -5.10 2.34
C GLN A 35 13.52 -5.01 1.85
N GLY A 36 14.49 -5.15 2.76
CA GLY A 36 15.92 -5.22 2.40
C GLY A 36 16.56 -3.90 1.98
N THR A 37 15.85 -2.78 2.08
CA THR A 37 16.38 -1.44 1.76
C THR A 37 16.96 -0.72 2.97
N GLY A 38 17.02 -1.39 4.13
CA GLY A 38 17.37 -0.79 5.42
C GLY A 38 16.26 0.13 5.89
N LEU A 39 15.43 -0.37 6.82
CA LEU A 39 14.29 0.35 7.39
C LEU A 39 14.73 1.73 7.91
N ARG A 40 14.21 2.79 7.32
CA ARG A 40 14.54 4.16 7.73
C ARG A 40 13.67 4.56 8.90
N ARG A 41 14.31 4.91 10.02
CA ARG A 41 13.61 5.36 11.23
C ARG A 41 13.43 6.87 11.20
N ILE A 42 12.23 7.31 11.50
CA ILE A 42 11.83 8.71 11.67
C ILE A 42 11.46 8.90 13.14
N GLU A 43 12.34 9.54 13.91
CA GLU A 43 12.13 9.83 15.33
C GLU A 43 11.62 11.25 15.54
N SER A 44 11.82 12.13 14.54
CA SER A 44 11.46 13.53 14.57
C SER A 44 11.02 14.04 13.20
N ILE A 45 10.42 15.23 13.17
CA ILE A 45 10.08 15.91 11.89
C ILE A 45 11.37 16.28 11.13
N GLU A 46 12.44 16.56 11.82
CA GLU A 46 13.74 16.90 11.25
C GLU A 46 14.35 15.68 10.51
N ASP A 47 14.23 14.47 11.07
CA ASP A 47 14.66 13.23 10.39
C ASP A 47 13.85 13.00 9.11
N ALA A 48 12.53 13.23 9.19
CA ALA A 48 11.69 13.13 8.02
C ALA A 48 12.07 14.15 6.94
N LYS A 49 12.38 15.40 7.31
CA LYS A 49 12.85 16.44 6.39
C LYS A 49 14.15 16.09 5.70
N ALA A 50 15.06 15.39 6.40
CA ALA A 50 16.30 14.92 5.80
C ALA A 50 16.06 13.90 4.65
N LEU A 51 14.87 13.33 4.56
CA LEU A 51 14.46 12.43 3.48
C LEU A 51 13.85 13.15 2.27
N GLU A 52 13.66 14.46 2.31
CA GLU A 52 13.14 15.21 1.16
C GLU A 52 14.05 15.02 -0.07
N GLY A 53 13.44 14.64 -1.19
CA GLY A 53 14.15 14.31 -2.42
C GLY A 53 14.72 12.90 -2.47
N VAL A 54 14.64 12.11 -1.39
CA VAL A 54 15.20 10.76 -1.28
C VAL A 54 14.17 9.71 -1.67
N GLU A 55 14.59 8.71 -2.46
CA GLU A 55 13.84 7.46 -2.64
C GLU A 55 13.93 6.65 -1.34
N VAL A 56 12.76 6.36 -0.75
CA VAL A 56 12.70 5.72 0.56
C VAL A 56 12.44 4.23 0.50
N GLY A 57 11.99 3.71 -0.63
CA GLY A 57 11.81 2.27 -0.76
C GLY A 57 11.31 1.82 -2.12
N LEU A 58 11.48 0.51 -2.32
CA LEU A 58 11.00 -0.28 -3.45
C LEU A 58 10.41 -1.57 -2.87
N SER A 59 9.11 -1.81 -3.09
CA SER A 59 8.44 -3.00 -2.55
C SER A 59 8.79 -4.26 -3.34
N ASP A 60 8.48 -5.40 -2.74
CA ASP A 60 8.37 -6.66 -3.48
C ASP A 60 7.23 -6.60 -4.50
N TRP A 61 7.28 -7.54 -5.43
CA TRP A 61 6.23 -7.74 -6.41
C TRP A 61 5.01 -8.42 -5.79
N VAL A 62 3.81 -7.88 -6.03
CA VAL A 62 2.54 -8.52 -5.68
C VAL A 62 1.76 -8.88 -6.94
N VAL A 63 1.12 -10.03 -6.96
CA VAL A 63 0.25 -10.44 -8.06
C VAL A 63 -1.11 -9.77 -7.91
N ILE A 64 -1.61 -9.21 -9.00
CA ILE A 64 -2.98 -8.67 -9.10
C ILE A 64 -3.86 -9.74 -9.73
N ASP A 65 -4.44 -10.60 -8.90
CA ASP A 65 -5.31 -11.68 -9.33
C ASP A 65 -6.78 -11.26 -9.49
N GLN A 66 -7.59 -12.10 -10.11
CA GLN A 66 -9.01 -11.83 -10.32
C GLN A 66 -9.77 -11.73 -8.99
N HIS A 67 -9.42 -12.55 -8.01
CA HIS A 67 -10.09 -12.53 -6.71
C HIS A 67 -9.99 -11.14 -6.04
N ARG A 68 -8.82 -10.52 -6.07
CA ARG A 68 -8.61 -9.16 -5.55
C ARG A 68 -9.41 -8.11 -6.31
N ILE A 69 -9.50 -8.25 -7.63
CA ILE A 69 -10.31 -7.36 -8.48
C ILE A 69 -11.79 -7.50 -8.12
N ASP A 70 -12.29 -8.73 -7.99
CA ASP A 70 -13.68 -9.00 -7.64
C ASP A 70 -14.05 -8.48 -6.25
N GLN A 71 -13.15 -8.66 -5.26
CA GLN A 71 -13.35 -8.10 -3.91
C GLN A 71 -13.44 -6.58 -3.92
N PHE A 72 -12.65 -5.90 -4.75
CA PHE A 72 -12.71 -4.45 -4.87
C PHE A 72 -13.99 -4.00 -5.56
N ALA A 73 -14.41 -4.69 -6.61
CA ALA A 73 -15.69 -4.45 -7.29
C ALA A 73 -16.87 -4.60 -6.32
N GLU A 74 -16.86 -5.63 -5.48
CA GLU A 74 -17.86 -5.85 -4.43
C GLU A 74 -17.88 -4.69 -3.41
N ALA A 75 -16.69 -4.28 -2.93
CA ALA A 75 -16.56 -3.23 -1.94
C ALA A 75 -17.01 -1.85 -2.43
N THR A 76 -16.86 -1.57 -3.74
CA THR A 76 -17.16 -0.27 -4.35
C THR A 76 -18.50 -0.24 -5.07
N GLY A 77 -19.06 -1.41 -5.44
CA GLY A 77 -20.24 -1.53 -6.29
C GLY A 77 -19.97 -1.28 -7.78
N ASP A 78 -18.69 -1.18 -8.18
CA ASP A 78 -18.31 -1.02 -9.59
C ASP A 78 -18.08 -2.38 -10.25
N TYR A 79 -19.13 -2.89 -10.88
CA TYR A 79 -19.12 -4.16 -11.60
C TYR A 79 -18.96 -3.97 -13.11
N GLN A 80 -18.20 -2.98 -13.55
CA GLN A 80 -17.94 -2.81 -14.98
C GLN A 80 -17.31 -4.09 -15.54
N TRP A 81 -17.83 -4.57 -16.66
CA TRP A 81 -17.49 -5.88 -17.23
C TRP A 81 -15.98 -6.07 -17.50
N ILE A 82 -15.28 -4.98 -17.82
CA ILE A 82 -13.83 -5.02 -18.06
C ILE A 82 -13.02 -5.47 -16.84
N HIS A 83 -13.61 -5.41 -15.64
CA HIS A 83 -13.00 -5.82 -14.39
C HIS A 83 -13.43 -7.24 -13.97
N VAL A 84 -14.71 -7.59 -14.15
CA VAL A 84 -15.28 -8.79 -13.51
C VAL A 84 -15.73 -9.89 -14.48
N ASP A 85 -16.00 -9.58 -15.75
CA ASP A 85 -16.48 -10.55 -16.73
C ASP A 85 -15.32 -11.15 -17.54
N THR A 86 -14.74 -12.22 -17.01
CA THR A 86 -13.59 -12.89 -17.62
C THR A 86 -13.92 -13.53 -18.97
N GLU A 87 -15.16 -14.01 -19.17
CA GLU A 87 -15.57 -14.64 -20.44
C GLU A 87 -15.70 -13.60 -21.55
N ARG A 88 -16.29 -12.46 -21.22
CA ARG A 88 -16.41 -11.35 -22.15
C ARG A 88 -15.04 -10.71 -22.42
N ALA A 89 -14.23 -10.53 -21.38
CA ALA A 89 -12.89 -10.01 -21.54
C ALA A 89 -12.02 -10.88 -22.46
N ALA A 90 -12.13 -12.20 -22.36
CA ALA A 90 -11.43 -13.12 -23.26
C ALA A 90 -11.75 -12.92 -24.76
N LYS A 91 -12.94 -12.39 -25.05
CA LYS A 91 -13.40 -12.17 -26.44
C LYS A 91 -13.20 -10.74 -26.94
N GLU A 92 -13.39 -9.75 -26.06
CA GLU A 92 -13.52 -8.34 -26.44
C GLU A 92 -12.33 -7.47 -26.01
N MET A 93 -11.57 -7.88 -24.97
CA MET A 93 -10.40 -7.12 -24.56
C MET A 93 -9.16 -7.41 -25.44
N PRO A 94 -8.32 -6.39 -25.72
CA PRO A 94 -7.16 -6.56 -26.60
C PRO A 94 -6.21 -7.70 -26.20
N ASN A 95 -6.06 -7.95 -24.91
CA ASN A 95 -5.19 -9.01 -24.37
C ASN A 95 -5.98 -10.24 -23.90
N GLY A 96 -7.29 -10.29 -24.15
CA GLY A 96 -8.16 -11.37 -23.68
C GLY A 96 -8.23 -11.48 -22.16
N LYS A 97 -7.96 -10.41 -21.42
CA LYS A 97 -7.88 -10.41 -19.97
C LYS A 97 -8.64 -9.21 -19.39
N THR A 98 -9.20 -9.39 -18.21
CA THR A 98 -9.71 -8.30 -17.41
C THR A 98 -8.59 -7.37 -16.95
N ILE A 99 -8.94 -6.17 -16.52
CA ILE A 99 -8.01 -5.19 -15.95
C ILE A 99 -8.44 -4.82 -14.54
N SER A 100 -7.46 -4.50 -13.71
CA SER A 100 -7.69 -3.91 -12.40
C SER A 100 -8.35 -2.54 -12.53
N ASP A 101 -9.30 -2.24 -11.65
CA ASP A 101 -9.74 -0.86 -11.46
C ASP A 101 -8.54 0.04 -11.11
N GLY A 102 -8.53 1.25 -11.67
CA GLY A 102 -7.49 2.23 -11.36
C GLY A 102 -7.47 2.62 -9.87
N TYR A 103 -8.64 2.70 -9.23
CA TYR A 103 -8.73 2.97 -7.80
C TYR A 103 -8.26 1.80 -6.94
N LEU A 104 -8.43 0.54 -7.37
CA LEU A 104 -7.77 -0.59 -6.71
C LEU A 104 -6.25 -0.45 -6.78
N THR A 105 -5.73 -0.15 -7.98
CA THR A 105 -4.29 0.10 -8.19
C THR A 105 -3.78 1.18 -7.22
N LEU A 106 -4.48 2.30 -7.10
CA LEU A 106 -4.16 3.39 -6.17
C LEU A 106 -4.27 2.96 -4.70
N ALA A 107 -5.31 2.23 -4.33
CA ALA A 107 -5.60 1.80 -2.96
C ALA A 107 -4.55 0.81 -2.41
N LEU A 108 -3.76 0.18 -3.27
CA LEU A 108 -2.66 -0.70 -2.87
C LEU A 108 -1.40 0.06 -2.42
N ILE A 109 -1.30 1.37 -2.62
CA ILE A 109 -0.12 2.15 -2.21
C ILE A 109 0.21 1.95 -0.72
N PRO A 110 -0.71 2.10 0.24
CA PRO A 110 -0.38 1.94 1.66
C PRO A 110 0.20 0.56 1.99
N SER A 111 -0.38 -0.50 1.42
CA SER A 111 0.11 -1.87 1.67
C SER A 111 1.48 -2.14 1.05
N LEU A 112 1.80 -1.51 -0.07
CA LEU A 112 3.08 -1.68 -0.77
C LEU A 112 4.19 -0.80 -0.18
N THR A 113 3.85 0.31 0.47
CA THR A 113 4.83 1.27 0.98
C THR A 113 5.00 1.23 2.51
N GLY A 114 4.17 0.46 3.21
CA GLY A 114 4.12 0.45 4.67
C GLY A 114 5.44 0.06 5.37
N GLY A 115 6.30 -0.71 4.67
CA GLY A 115 7.62 -1.11 5.18
C GLY A 115 8.78 -0.19 4.78
N PHE A 116 8.55 0.98 4.17
CA PHE A 116 9.65 1.83 3.69
C PHE A 116 10.25 2.73 4.77
N VAL A 117 9.42 3.15 5.71
CA VAL A 117 9.82 3.98 6.84
C VAL A 117 9.12 3.51 8.11
N GLU A 118 9.85 3.53 9.22
CA GLU A 118 9.32 3.35 10.57
C GLU A 118 9.19 4.72 11.23
N VAL A 119 7.98 5.12 11.59
CA VAL A 119 7.77 6.33 12.38
C VAL A 119 7.69 5.93 13.84
N VAL A 120 8.72 6.34 14.62
CA VAL A 120 8.83 6.01 16.04
C VAL A 120 7.79 6.81 16.83
N ASN A 121 7.21 6.19 17.87
CA ASN A 121 6.15 6.77 18.69
C ASN A 121 4.93 7.23 17.87
N LEU A 122 4.61 6.54 16.78
CA LEU A 122 3.42 6.81 15.99
C LEU A 122 2.17 6.45 16.79
N GLU A 123 1.30 7.43 17.03
CA GLU A 123 -0.04 7.20 17.57
C GLU A 123 -0.99 6.70 16.47
N ARG A 124 -1.05 7.44 15.35
CA ARG A 124 -1.87 7.10 14.19
C ARG A 124 -1.38 7.80 12.93
N ALA A 125 -1.64 7.19 11.80
CA ALA A 125 -1.45 7.78 10.48
C ALA A 125 -2.79 7.86 9.73
N ILE A 126 -2.96 8.92 8.95
CA ILE A 126 -4.17 9.15 8.15
C ILE A 126 -3.74 9.40 6.70
N ASN A 127 -4.41 8.74 5.76
CA ASN A 127 -4.36 9.12 4.35
C ASN A 127 -5.09 10.45 4.19
N TYR A 128 -4.35 11.55 4.18
CA TYR A 128 -4.92 12.90 4.22
C TYR A 128 -5.47 13.35 2.87
N GLY A 129 -4.83 12.91 1.78
CA GLY A 129 -5.26 13.26 0.45
C GLY A 129 -4.25 12.93 -0.64
N LEU A 130 -4.53 13.46 -1.81
CA LEU A 130 -3.74 13.30 -3.02
C LEU A 130 -3.65 14.65 -3.75
N ASN A 131 -2.46 15.06 -4.18
CA ASN A 131 -2.29 16.26 -5.01
C ASN A 131 -2.50 15.94 -6.49
N LYS A 132 -1.88 14.84 -6.95
CA LYS A 132 -1.93 14.39 -8.34
C LYS A 132 -2.04 12.88 -8.39
N VAL A 133 -2.87 12.39 -9.31
CA VAL A 133 -2.94 10.97 -9.67
C VAL A 133 -3.05 10.88 -11.18
N ARG A 134 -2.27 9.97 -11.79
CA ARG A 134 -2.39 9.63 -13.20
C ARG A 134 -2.21 8.13 -13.38
N PHE A 135 -3.15 7.53 -14.08
CA PHE A 135 -3.10 6.16 -14.56
C PHE A 135 -2.58 6.19 -16.00
N TYR A 136 -1.40 5.61 -16.23
CA TYR A 136 -0.72 5.64 -17.52
C TYR A 136 -0.93 4.37 -18.34
N ALA A 137 -1.16 3.25 -17.67
CA ALA A 137 -1.37 1.96 -18.29
C ALA A 137 -2.33 1.10 -17.47
N PRO A 138 -3.13 0.24 -18.11
CA PRO A 138 -3.95 -0.73 -17.41
C PRO A 138 -3.07 -1.80 -16.74
N VAL A 139 -3.54 -2.30 -15.59
CA VAL A 139 -2.97 -3.46 -14.92
C VAL A 139 -3.82 -4.67 -15.25
N TYR A 140 -3.33 -5.58 -16.08
CA TYR A 140 -4.06 -6.79 -16.46
C TYR A 140 -4.07 -7.81 -15.31
N VAL A 141 -5.12 -8.59 -15.22
CA VAL A 141 -5.19 -9.72 -14.28
C VAL A 141 -3.99 -10.64 -14.46
N GLY A 142 -3.38 -11.05 -13.34
CA GLY A 142 -2.18 -11.88 -13.32
C GLY A 142 -0.86 -11.08 -13.43
N SER A 143 -0.90 -9.77 -13.67
CA SER A 143 0.30 -8.93 -13.65
C SER A 143 0.88 -8.85 -12.24
N LYS A 144 2.21 -8.73 -12.16
CA LYS A 144 2.90 -8.38 -10.92
C LYS A 144 3.13 -6.88 -10.87
N MET A 145 2.85 -6.28 -9.72
CA MET A 145 2.97 -4.85 -9.48
C MET A 145 3.80 -4.60 -8.23
N ARG A 146 4.56 -3.51 -8.20
CA ARG A 146 5.29 -3.03 -7.03
C ARG A 146 5.24 -1.52 -6.91
N ALA A 147 5.57 -1.00 -5.73
CA ALA A 147 5.68 0.42 -5.46
C ALA A 147 7.13 0.86 -5.33
N ARG A 148 7.42 2.04 -5.88
CA ARG A 148 8.63 2.82 -5.65
C ARG A 148 8.23 4.17 -5.11
N SER A 149 8.77 4.59 -3.96
CA SER A 149 8.34 5.84 -3.32
C SER A 149 9.49 6.76 -3.00
N LYS A 150 9.25 8.06 -3.20
CA LYS A 150 10.17 9.15 -2.93
C LYS A 150 9.48 10.20 -2.08
N VAL A 151 10.12 10.65 -1.01
CA VAL A 151 9.63 11.79 -0.22
C VAL A 151 9.80 13.08 -1.02
N LEU A 152 8.72 13.85 -1.18
CA LEU A 152 8.78 15.15 -1.84
C LEU A 152 8.88 16.29 -0.85
N GLN A 153 8.11 16.24 0.24
CA GLN A 153 8.03 17.33 1.20
C GLN A 153 7.54 16.86 2.57
N VAL A 154 8.07 17.47 3.61
CA VAL A 154 7.65 17.28 4.99
C VAL A 154 7.31 18.62 5.63
N ARG A 155 6.14 18.72 6.26
CA ARG A 155 5.68 19.94 6.94
C ARG A 155 5.05 19.59 8.29
N LYS A 156 5.18 20.51 9.25
CA LYS A 156 4.36 20.49 10.45
C LYS A 156 3.01 21.11 10.16
N ARG A 157 1.92 20.42 10.51
CA ARG A 157 0.55 20.90 10.29
C ARG A 157 -0.38 20.40 11.40
N ALA A 158 -1.08 21.31 12.08
CA ALA A 158 -2.06 20.98 13.11
C ALA A 158 -1.58 19.96 14.15
N GLY A 159 -0.32 20.13 14.65
CA GLY A 159 0.27 19.22 15.63
C GLY A 159 0.81 17.90 15.06
N ALA A 160 0.61 17.63 13.78
CA ALA A 160 1.06 16.42 13.10
C ALA A 160 2.19 16.71 12.09
N MET A 161 2.86 15.66 11.65
CA MET A 161 3.74 15.68 10.49
C MET A 161 2.91 15.39 9.23
N LEU A 162 2.90 16.31 8.26
CA LEU A 162 2.36 16.11 6.92
C LEU A 162 3.50 15.71 6.00
N LEU A 163 3.45 14.49 5.48
CA LEU A 163 4.41 13.92 4.55
C LEU A 163 3.76 13.86 3.16
N THR A 164 4.42 14.43 2.15
CA THR A 164 4.05 14.28 0.75
C THR A 164 5.05 13.36 0.06
N SER A 165 4.57 12.32 -0.60
CA SER A 165 5.40 11.37 -1.33
C SER A 165 4.91 11.19 -2.76
N GLU A 166 5.84 11.06 -3.72
CA GLU A 166 5.54 10.52 -5.05
C GLU A 166 5.72 9.02 -5.00
N THR A 167 4.66 8.29 -5.31
CA THR A 167 4.68 6.84 -5.44
C THR A 167 4.38 6.43 -6.87
N ARG A 168 5.24 5.60 -7.44
CA ARG A 168 5.10 4.98 -8.75
C ARG A 168 4.75 3.53 -8.58
N LEU A 169 3.66 3.10 -9.21
CA LEU A 169 3.26 1.71 -9.26
C LEU A 169 3.74 1.12 -10.60
N GLU A 170 4.76 0.29 -10.51
CA GLU A 170 5.43 -0.36 -11.63
C GLU A 170 4.78 -1.72 -11.90
N VAL A 171 4.68 -2.12 -13.18
CA VAL A 171 4.24 -3.46 -13.61
C VAL A 171 5.43 -4.19 -14.21
N GLU A 172 5.60 -5.47 -13.85
CA GLU A 172 6.71 -6.30 -14.34
C GLU A 172 6.70 -6.38 -15.87
N GLY A 173 7.86 -6.10 -16.47
CA GLY A 173 8.01 -6.08 -17.93
C GLY A 173 7.59 -4.79 -18.63
N GLU A 174 6.92 -3.87 -17.93
CA GLU A 174 6.46 -2.62 -18.53
C GLU A 174 7.45 -1.47 -18.30
N ARG A 175 7.62 -0.63 -19.34
CA ARG A 175 8.50 0.56 -19.26
C ARG A 175 7.88 1.73 -18.52
N LYS A 176 6.55 1.85 -18.58
CA LYS A 176 5.80 2.95 -17.96
C LYS A 176 5.13 2.44 -16.70
N PRO A 177 5.11 3.22 -15.62
CA PRO A 177 4.34 2.86 -14.44
C PRO A 177 2.84 2.80 -14.77
N ALA A 178 2.10 1.92 -14.14
CA ALA A 178 0.65 1.90 -14.25
C ALA A 178 0.02 3.15 -13.63
N CYS A 179 0.56 3.58 -12.48
CA CYS A 179 0.08 4.77 -11.77
C CYS A 179 1.25 5.57 -11.20
N VAL A 180 1.09 6.89 -11.18
CA VAL A 180 1.93 7.79 -10.38
C VAL A 180 1.00 8.66 -9.55
N ALA A 181 1.23 8.69 -8.23
CA ALA A 181 0.43 9.45 -7.29
C ALA A 181 1.31 10.27 -6.34
N GLU A 182 0.94 11.54 -6.12
CA GLU A 182 1.44 12.35 -5.01
C GLU A 182 0.49 12.17 -3.83
N THR A 183 0.90 11.36 -2.85
CA THR A 183 0.13 11.03 -1.65
C THR A 183 0.47 11.97 -0.50
N LEU A 184 -0.52 12.31 0.31
CA LEU A 184 -0.35 13.08 1.55
C LEU A 184 -0.76 12.22 2.74
N GLY A 185 0.20 11.94 3.63
CA GLY A 185 -0.02 11.26 4.90
C GLY A 185 0.12 12.22 6.07
N MET A 186 -0.79 12.15 7.04
CA MET A 186 -0.65 12.85 8.32
C MET A 186 -0.29 11.83 9.40
N TYR A 187 0.79 12.11 10.14
CA TYR A 187 1.35 11.25 11.17
C TYR A 187 1.28 11.99 12.51
N PHE A 188 0.59 11.39 13.47
CA PHE A 188 0.43 11.91 14.81
C PHE A 188 1.33 11.11 15.74
N PHE A 189 2.11 11.81 16.58
CA PHE A 189 3.02 11.20 17.54
C PHE A 189 2.36 11.09 18.91
N GLN A 190 2.74 10.07 19.67
CA GLN A 190 2.38 9.98 21.09
C GLN A 190 3.06 11.12 21.84
N GLU A 191 2.34 11.72 22.81
CA GLU A 191 2.87 12.74 23.71
C GLU A 191 3.81 12.15 24.78
#